data_52c09f043ebee50f4682e8dc032cd7b3
#
_entry.id   52c09f043ebee50f4682e8dc032cd7b3
#
_cell.length_a   1.000
_cell.length_b   1.000
_cell.length_c   1.000
_cell.angle_alpha   90.00
_cell.angle_beta   90.00
_cell.angle_gamma   90.00
#
_symmetry.space_group_name_H-M   'P 1'
#
loop_
_entity.id
_entity.type
_entity.pdbx_description
1 polymer ?
#
loop_
_entity_poly.entity_id
_entity_poly.type
_entity_poly.pdbx_seq_one_letter_code
_entity_poly.pdbx_strand_id
1 'polypeptide(L)'
;IEMRGTVEELLPSANFKIAGDPILYSTAELNGKLISYGKSIEANSPYVSVTFEIDNKGGIVPGAFTEVFLKTTTTHDALSVPVSSLIEEQGHFFLYVQTAGESFQKREVQSGVSDGDRVQIFSGITEGERVVTKGASQVKLATMSGVLPAHGHEH
;
A
#
# COMPACT_ATOMS: atom_id res chain seq x y z
N ILE A 1 -7.46 14.74 -15.00
CA ILE A 1 -7.45 15.02 -13.52
C ILE A 1 -7.11 16.49 -13.40
N GLU A 2 -8.05 17.30 -12.94
CA GLU A 2 -7.80 18.72 -12.67
C GLU A 2 -7.11 18.82 -11.29
N MET A 3 -5.80 19.10 -11.29
CA MET A 3 -5.08 19.38 -10.05
C MET A 3 -5.22 20.86 -9.71
N ARG A 4 -5.75 21.15 -8.53
CA ARG A 4 -5.82 22.51 -7.99
C ARG A 4 -4.62 22.73 -7.05
N GLY A 5 -3.88 23.80 -7.29
CA GLY A 5 -2.66 24.14 -6.56
C GLY A 5 -1.40 23.97 -7.40
N THR A 6 -0.24 24.32 -6.83
CA THR A 6 1.06 24.08 -7.47
C THR A 6 1.46 22.61 -7.28
N VAL A 7 2.26 22.06 -8.21
CA VAL A 7 2.75 20.67 -8.09
C VAL A 7 3.60 20.51 -6.83
N GLU A 8 4.33 21.54 -6.42
CA GLU A 8 5.11 21.56 -5.19
C GLU A 8 4.24 21.43 -3.94
N GLU A 9 3.04 22.00 -3.94
CA GLU A 9 2.05 21.85 -2.85
C GLU A 9 1.37 20.49 -2.91
N LEU A 10 1.15 19.94 -4.11
CA LEU A 10 0.42 18.69 -4.33
C LEU A 10 1.30 17.44 -4.19
N LEU A 11 2.61 17.56 -4.46
CA LEU A 11 3.57 16.46 -4.44
C LEU A 11 4.77 16.76 -3.53
N PRO A 12 4.57 17.09 -2.24
CA PRO A 12 5.67 17.46 -1.35
C PRO A 12 6.60 16.28 -1.04
N SER A 13 6.13 15.05 -1.18
CA SER A 13 6.88 13.84 -0.87
C SER A 13 6.36 12.61 -1.61
N ALA A 14 7.15 11.55 -1.58
CA ALA A 14 6.80 10.25 -2.11
C ALA A 14 7.30 9.13 -1.20
N ASN A 15 6.61 8.00 -1.22
CA ASN A 15 7.18 6.72 -0.78
C ASN A 15 7.60 5.93 -2.00
N PHE A 16 8.60 5.04 -1.85
CA PHE A 16 9.02 4.19 -2.97
C PHE A 16 9.55 2.84 -2.51
N LYS A 17 9.36 1.83 -3.35
CA LYS A 17 9.90 0.48 -3.19
C LYS A 17 10.88 0.19 -4.31
N ILE A 18 12.03 -0.38 -3.97
CA ILE A 18 13.01 -0.85 -4.94
C ILE A 18 12.66 -2.29 -5.31
N ALA A 19 12.71 -2.62 -6.59
CA ALA A 19 12.43 -3.98 -7.06
C ALA A 19 13.37 -4.99 -6.38
N GLY A 20 12.78 -5.99 -5.70
CA GLY A 20 13.53 -7.00 -4.94
C GLY A 20 13.87 -6.62 -3.50
N ASP A 21 13.53 -5.41 -3.05
CA ASP A 21 13.71 -4.97 -1.66
C ASP A 21 12.34 -4.89 -0.95
N PRO A 22 12.15 -5.53 0.22
CA PRO A 22 10.91 -5.43 0.97
C PRO A 22 10.71 -4.08 1.67
N ILE A 23 11.73 -3.22 1.69
CA ILE A 23 11.72 -1.95 2.43
C ILE A 23 10.91 -0.91 1.66
N LEU A 24 10.02 -0.21 2.36
CA LEU A 24 9.39 1.00 1.89
C LEU A 24 10.23 2.21 2.33
N TYR A 25 10.75 2.93 1.37
CA TYR A 25 11.52 4.15 1.60
C TYR A 25 10.60 5.37 1.54
N SER A 26 10.93 6.41 2.29
CA SER A 26 10.25 7.71 2.24
C SER A 26 11.22 8.81 1.83
N THR A 27 10.85 9.62 0.85
CA THR A 27 11.65 10.80 0.49
C THR A 27 11.81 11.75 1.68
N ALA A 28 10.80 11.87 2.55
CA ALA A 28 10.86 12.72 3.75
C ALA A 28 11.94 12.26 4.75
N GLU A 29 12.11 10.93 4.93
CA GLU A 29 13.13 10.35 5.82
C GLU A 29 14.54 10.41 5.23
N LEU A 30 14.64 10.53 3.92
CA LEU A 30 15.89 10.63 3.16
C LEU A 30 16.20 12.07 2.74
N ASN A 31 15.71 13.08 3.44
CA ASN A 31 15.87 14.49 3.13
C ASN A 31 15.51 14.85 1.69
N GLY A 32 14.50 14.18 1.15
CA GLY A 32 14.09 14.28 -0.24
C GLY A 32 13.56 15.66 -0.61
N LYS A 33 13.88 16.08 -1.82
CA LYS A 33 13.40 17.32 -2.42
C LYS A 33 12.85 17.05 -3.80
N LEU A 34 11.70 17.64 -4.11
CA LEU A 34 11.18 17.69 -5.48
C LEU A 34 12.06 18.67 -6.28
N ILE A 35 12.82 18.17 -7.25
CA ILE A 35 13.76 18.97 -8.07
C ILE A 35 13.06 19.52 -9.31
N SER A 36 12.29 18.67 -9.96
CA SER A 36 11.55 19.08 -11.16
C SER A 36 10.34 18.20 -11.41
N TYR A 37 9.39 18.77 -12.11
CA TYR A 37 8.27 18.05 -12.71
C TYR A 37 8.08 18.55 -14.14
N GLY A 38 7.72 17.63 -15.04
CA GLY A 38 7.53 17.98 -16.45
C GLY A 38 6.38 18.95 -16.61
N LYS A 39 6.67 20.11 -17.22
CA LYS A 39 5.65 21.11 -17.58
C LYS A 39 5.08 20.88 -18.98
N SER A 40 5.66 19.94 -19.73
CA SER A 40 5.21 19.54 -21.05
C SER A 40 5.30 18.03 -21.22
N ILE A 41 4.37 17.48 -21.95
CA ILE A 41 4.40 16.09 -22.40
C ILE A 41 5.08 16.12 -23.77
N GLU A 42 6.15 15.35 -23.97
CA GLU A 42 6.74 15.16 -25.29
C GLU A 42 5.71 14.50 -26.21
N ALA A 43 5.65 14.93 -27.47
CA ALA A 43 4.60 14.54 -28.42
C ALA A 43 4.44 13.00 -28.59
N ASN A 44 5.47 12.23 -28.23
CA ASN A 44 5.50 10.76 -28.36
C ASN A 44 5.59 10.02 -27.02
N SER A 45 5.45 10.71 -25.89
CA SER A 45 5.49 10.09 -24.56
C SER A 45 4.20 10.37 -23.80
N PRO A 46 3.48 9.34 -23.32
CA PRO A 46 2.32 9.53 -22.45
C PRO A 46 2.71 9.86 -21.01
N TYR A 47 4.01 9.99 -20.71
CA TYR A 47 4.53 10.13 -19.35
C TYR A 47 5.04 11.54 -19.07
N VAL A 48 4.82 11.97 -17.85
CA VAL A 48 5.38 13.21 -17.29
C VAL A 48 6.50 12.86 -16.34
N SER A 49 7.68 13.47 -16.51
CA SER A 49 8.81 13.24 -15.60
C SER A 49 8.60 13.99 -14.30
N VAL A 50 8.79 13.27 -13.18
CA VAL A 50 8.89 13.86 -11.84
C VAL A 50 10.21 13.41 -11.23
N THR A 51 11.02 14.35 -10.76
CA THR A 51 12.36 14.07 -10.25
C THR A 51 12.47 14.51 -8.79
N PHE A 52 12.85 13.56 -7.95
CA PHE A 52 13.21 13.79 -6.55
C PHE A 52 14.72 13.58 -6.37
N GLU A 53 15.35 14.42 -5.57
CA GLU A 53 16.67 14.18 -5.00
C GLU A 53 16.51 13.63 -3.59
N ILE A 54 17.32 12.63 -3.23
CA ILE A 54 17.31 12.01 -1.90
C ILE A 54 18.71 11.73 -1.42
N ASP A 55 18.93 11.68 -0.09
CA ASP A 55 20.16 11.19 0.49
C ASP A 55 20.27 9.66 0.32
N ASN A 56 21.29 9.20 -0.36
CA ASN A 56 21.59 7.77 -0.45
C ASN A 56 22.55 7.36 0.67
N LYS A 57 22.05 6.66 1.67
CA LYS A 57 22.85 6.10 2.78
C LYS A 57 23.57 4.80 2.42
N GLY A 58 23.75 4.51 1.13
CA GLY A 58 24.52 3.37 0.62
C GLY A 58 23.71 2.12 0.28
N GLY A 59 22.39 2.13 0.50
CA GLY A 59 21.51 0.99 0.20
C GLY A 59 20.87 1.02 -1.19
N ILE A 60 20.85 2.18 -1.86
CA ILE A 60 20.16 2.36 -3.13
C ILE A 60 21.18 2.32 -4.27
N VAL A 61 21.01 1.34 -5.16
CA VAL A 61 21.90 1.14 -6.32
C VAL A 61 21.39 1.94 -7.51
N PRO A 62 22.23 2.76 -8.16
CA PRO A 62 21.85 3.48 -9.38
C PRO A 62 21.39 2.54 -10.48
N GLY A 63 20.31 2.90 -11.18
CA GLY A 63 19.71 2.08 -12.23
C GLY A 63 18.68 1.08 -11.75
N ALA A 64 18.42 1.00 -10.44
CA ALA A 64 17.33 0.17 -9.91
C ALA A 64 15.96 0.72 -10.33
N PHE A 65 15.06 -0.20 -10.69
CA PHE A 65 13.66 0.16 -10.90
C PHE A 65 12.94 0.30 -9.56
N THR A 66 12.07 1.30 -9.48
CA THR A 66 11.32 1.60 -8.26
C THR A 66 9.83 1.79 -8.58
N GLU A 67 8.99 1.32 -7.68
CA GLU A 67 7.59 1.72 -7.64
C GLU A 67 7.46 2.94 -6.72
N VAL A 68 6.85 4.01 -7.22
CA VAL A 68 6.74 5.29 -6.50
C VAL A 68 5.29 5.60 -6.18
N PHE A 69 5.02 5.90 -4.93
CA PHE A 69 3.72 6.35 -4.40
C PHE A 69 3.81 7.84 -4.09
N LEU A 70 3.27 8.66 -4.96
CA LEU A 70 3.24 10.11 -4.77
C LEU A 70 2.25 10.47 -3.66
N LYS A 71 2.72 11.18 -2.65
CA LYS A 71 1.87 11.69 -1.58
C LYS A 71 1.26 13.01 -2.01
N THR A 72 -0.05 13.04 -2.04
CA THR A 72 -0.85 14.24 -2.30
C THR A 72 -1.49 14.74 -1.02
N THR A 73 -2.53 15.55 -1.12
CA THR A 73 -3.30 16.01 0.03
C THR A 73 -3.88 14.83 0.81
N THR A 74 -3.77 14.90 2.13
CA THR A 74 -4.33 13.89 3.03
C THR A 74 -5.85 13.87 2.93
N THR A 75 -6.44 12.70 2.73
CA THR A 75 -7.87 12.49 2.91
C THR A 75 -8.12 12.19 4.40
N HIS A 76 -8.86 13.06 5.06
CA HIS A 76 -9.29 12.85 6.44
C HIS A 76 -10.45 11.83 6.44
N ASP A 77 -10.56 11.06 7.52
CA ASP A 77 -11.63 10.08 7.77
C ASP A 77 -11.71 8.93 6.75
N ALA A 78 -10.60 8.61 6.08
CA ALA A 78 -10.52 7.46 5.20
C ALA A 78 -10.25 6.18 5.98
N LEU A 79 -11.11 5.17 5.79
CA LEU A 79 -10.86 3.83 6.31
C LEU A 79 -9.69 3.23 5.53
N SER A 80 -8.66 2.77 6.25
CA SER A 80 -7.48 2.19 5.61
C SER A 80 -6.93 1.00 6.38
N VAL A 81 -6.33 0.07 5.66
CA VAL A 81 -5.67 -1.12 6.21
C VAL A 81 -4.23 -1.22 5.70
N PRO A 82 -3.32 -1.91 6.41
CA PRO A 82 -2.00 -2.23 5.86
C PRO A 82 -2.13 -3.02 4.54
N VAL A 83 -1.27 -2.76 3.57
CA VAL A 83 -1.24 -3.49 2.29
C VAL A 83 -1.11 -5.00 2.51
N SER A 84 -0.38 -5.42 3.57
CA SER A 84 -0.22 -6.83 3.96
C SER A 84 -1.51 -7.53 4.38
N SER A 85 -2.59 -6.80 4.62
CA SER A 85 -3.92 -7.35 4.93
C SER A 85 -4.65 -7.83 3.69
N LEU A 86 -4.30 -7.29 2.51
CA LEU A 86 -5.01 -7.58 1.27
C LEU A 86 -4.50 -8.86 0.62
N ILE A 87 -5.43 -9.61 0.10
CA ILE A 87 -5.17 -10.77 -0.77
C ILE A 87 -5.86 -10.49 -2.10
N GLU A 88 -5.08 -10.53 -3.16
CA GLU A 88 -5.60 -10.43 -4.52
C GLU A 88 -5.90 -11.83 -5.07
N GLU A 89 -7.10 -12.00 -5.61
CA GLU A 89 -7.52 -13.20 -6.30
C GLU A 89 -8.34 -12.80 -7.54
N GLN A 90 -7.85 -13.15 -8.71
CA GLN A 90 -8.54 -12.93 -9.99
C GLN A 90 -8.94 -11.45 -10.23
N GLY A 91 -8.13 -10.51 -9.78
CA GLY A 91 -8.40 -9.08 -9.91
C GLY A 91 -9.33 -8.49 -8.84
N HIS A 92 -9.78 -9.31 -7.88
CA HIS A 92 -10.57 -8.89 -6.72
C HIS A 92 -9.71 -8.86 -5.47
N PHE A 93 -9.97 -7.91 -4.58
CA PHE A 93 -9.27 -7.79 -3.31
C PHE A 93 -10.13 -8.31 -2.17
N PHE A 94 -9.49 -9.09 -1.30
CA PHE A 94 -10.10 -9.68 -0.12
C PHE A 94 -9.26 -9.40 1.11
N LEU A 95 -9.90 -9.43 2.27
CA LEU A 95 -9.24 -9.46 3.57
C LEU A 95 -9.97 -10.41 4.51
N TYR A 96 -9.34 -10.75 5.62
CA TYR A 96 -9.95 -11.55 6.68
C TYR A 96 -10.30 -10.66 7.87
N VAL A 97 -11.59 -10.69 8.23
CA VAL A 97 -12.12 -10.02 9.43
C VAL A 97 -12.30 -11.06 10.52
N GLN A 98 -11.78 -10.80 11.71
CA GLN A 98 -12.05 -11.62 12.89
C GLN A 98 -13.47 -11.36 13.38
N THR A 99 -14.32 -12.38 13.37
CA THR A 99 -15.73 -12.27 13.77
C THR A 99 -15.95 -12.67 15.23
N ALA A 100 -15.28 -13.72 15.71
CA ALA A 100 -15.31 -14.13 17.10
C ALA A 100 -14.14 -15.09 17.39
N GLY A 101 -13.45 -14.92 18.51
CA GLY A 101 -12.37 -15.80 18.93
C GLY A 101 -11.34 -16.06 17.81
N GLU A 102 -11.24 -17.30 17.35
CA GLU A 102 -10.39 -17.73 16.23
C GLU A 102 -11.13 -17.83 14.89
N SER A 103 -12.33 -17.28 14.81
CA SER A 103 -13.14 -17.31 13.58
C SER A 103 -12.84 -16.12 12.70
N PHE A 104 -12.52 -16.40 11.44
CA PHE A 104 -12.22 -15.39 10.43
C PHE A 104 -13.16 -15.52 9.25
N GLN A 105 -13.66 -14.38 8.78
CA GLN A 105 -14.49 -14.30 7.58
C GLN A 105 -13.67 -13.65 6.45
N LYS A 106 -13.56 -14.36 5.33
CA LYS A 106 -13.07 -13.76 4.08
C LYS A 106 -14.11 -12.79 3.56
N ARG A 107 -13.70 -11.57 3.26
CA ARG A 107 -14.59 -10.52 2.80
C ARG A 107 -13.97 -9.79 1.62
N GLU A 108 -14.75 -9.65 0.55
CA GLU A 108 -14.37 -8.84 -0.59
C GLU A 108 -14.44 -7.35 -0.23
N VAL A 109 -13.45 -6.59 -0.70
CA VAL A 109 -13.34 -5.16 -0.45
C VAL A 109 -13.06 -4.39 -1.73
N GLN A 110 -13.54 -3.16 -1.78
CA GLN A 110 -13.14 -2.20 -2.80
C GLN A 110 -11.99 -1.36 -2.27
N SER A 111 -10.81 -1.55 -2.85
CA SER A 111 -9.61 -0.79 -2.51
C SER A 111 -9.53 0.51 -3.29
N GLY A 112 -8.98 1.53 -2.65
CA GLY A 112 -8.70 2.84 -3.23
C GLY A 112 -7.20 3.06 -3.43
N VAL A 113 -6.77 4.29 -3.19
CA VAL A 113 -5.36 4.70 -3.29
C VAL A 113 -4.51 4.07 -2.20
N SER A 114 -3.23 3.82 -2.52
CA SER A 114 -2.23 3.33 -1.58
C SER A 114 -1.05 4.27 -1.51
N ASP A 115 -0.44 4.37 -0.33
CA ASP A 115 0.84 5.05 -0.10
C ASP A 115 2.03 4.09 -0.03
N GLY A 116 1.78 2.79 -0.32
CA GLY A 116 2.75 1.71 -0.28
C GLY A 116 2.84 0.97 1.06
N ASP A 117 2.36 1.55 2.15
CA ASP A 117 2.22 0.92 3.47
C ASP A 117 0.75 0.57 3.76
N ARG A 118 -0.12 1.53 3.52
CA ARG A 118 -1.56 1.40 3.72
C ARG A 118 -2.32 1.59 2.42
N VAL A 119 -3.52 1.02 2.39
CA VAL A 119 -4.45 1.16 1.27
C VAL A 119 -5.81 1.59 1.80
N GLN A 120 -6.41 2.54 1.13
CA GLN A 120 -7.77 2.99 1.42
C GLN A 120 -8.77 1.90 1.07
N ILE A 121 -9.81 1.76 1.89
CA ILE A 121 -10.93 0.86 1.63
C ILE A 121 -12.22 1.67 1.51
N PHE A 122 -12.86 1.56 0.35
CA PHE A 122 -14.14 2.24 0.10
C PHE A 122 -15.33 1.47 0.63
N SER A 123 -15.28 0.13 0.59
CA SER A 123 -16.37 -0.73 1.05
C SER A 123 -15.88 -2.13 1.40
N GLY A 124 -16.69 -2.88 2.16
CA GLY A 124 -16.45 -4.26 2.57
C GLY A 124 -16.05 -4.42 4.04
N ILE A 125 -15.62 -3.36 4.70
CA ILE A 125 -15.38 -3.31 6.16
C ILE A 125 -15.95 -2.04 6.75
N THR A 126 -16.10 -2.03 8.07
CA THR A 126 -16.54 -0.87 8.85
C THR A 126 -15.51 -0.54 9.93
N GLU A 127 -15.56 0.70 10.41
CA GLU A 127 -14.70 1.14 11.50
C GLU A 127 -14.92 0.27 12.76
N GLY A 128 -13.82 -0.05 13.45
CA GLY A 128 -13.83 -0.89 14.65
C GLY A 128 -13.73 -2.39 14.38
N GLU A 129 -13.86 -2.87 13.16
CA GLU A 129 -13.65 -4.27 12.82
C GLU A 129 -12.15 -4.66 12.92
N ARG A 130 -11.90 -5.88 13.36
CA ARG A 130 -10.54 -6.42 13.49
C ARG A 130 -10.15 -7.14 12.20
N VAL A 131 -9.15 -6.60 11.51
CA VAL A 131 -8.62 -7.14 10.26
C VAL A 131 -7.30 -7.86 10.52
N VAL A 132 -7.08 -9.00 9.87
CA VAL A 132 -5.82 -9.74 9.91
C VAL A 132 -4.77 -8.93 9.14
N THR A 133 -3.76 -8.40 9.84
CA THR A 133 -2.71 -7.57 9.24
C THR A 133 -1.42 -8.35 8.97
N LYS A 134 -1.22 -9.46 9.70
CA LYS A 134 -0.09 -10.38 9.49
C LYS A 134 -0.61 -11.80 9.37
N GLY A 135 -0.07 -12.57 8.43
CA GLY A 135 -0.47 -13.95 8.26
C GLY A 135 -1.78 -14.15 7.48
N ALA A 136 -2.24 -13.16 6.71
CA ALA A 136 -3.44 -13.30 5.89
C ALA A 136 -3.36 -14.51 4.93
N SER A 137 -2.18 -14.77 4.36
CA SER A 137 -1.95 -15.94 3.51
C SER A 137 -2.02 -17.26 4.28
N GLN A 138 -1.61 -17.30 5.55
CA GLN A 138 -1.73 -18.49 6.40
C GLN A 138 -3.21 -18.75 6.74
N VAL A 139 -3.98 -17.71 7.07
CA VAL A 139 -5.43 -17.82 7.29
C VAL A 139 -6.12 -18.33 6.02
N LYS A 140 -5.73 -17.82 4.85
CA LYS A 140 -6.23 -18.30 3.56
C LYS A 140 -5.98 -19.80 3.39
N LEU A 141 -4.76 -20.26 3.62
CA LEU A 141 -4.41 -21.69 3.49
C LEU A 141 -5.18 -22.55 4.50
N ALA A 142 -5.31 -22.11 5.75
CA ALA A 142 -6.07 -22.81 6.77
C ALA A 142 -7.56 -22.95 6.42
N THR A 143 -8.17 -21.89 5.87
CA THR A 143 -9.56 -21.94 5.43
C THR A 143 -9.80 -22.82 4.20
N MET A 144 -8.81 -22.93 3.31
CA MET A 144 -8.88 -23.81 2.13
C MET A 144 -8.67 -25.29 2.48
N SER A 145 -7.83 -25.58 3.48
CA SER A 145 -7.51 -26.96 3.86
C SER A 145 -8.55 -27.60 4.80
N GLY A 146 -9.52 -26.86 5.32
CA GLY A 146 -10.52 -27.35 6.27
C GLY A 146 -9.92 -27.81 7.61
N VAL A 147 -8.64 -27.56 7.84
CA VAL A 147 -7.94 -27.93 9.07
C VAL A 147 -7.85 -26.70 9.96
N LEU A 148 -8.85 -26.52 10.80
CA LEU A 148 -8.65 -25.80 12.05
C LEU A 148 -7.77 -26.71 12.92
N PRO A 149 -6.61 -26.27 13.42
CA PRO A 149 -5.86 -27.07 14.39
C PRO A 149 -6.74 -27.20 15.64
N ALA A 150 -7.26 -28.39 15.85
CA ALA A 150 -7.84 -28.76 17.13
C ALA A 150 -6.70 -28.77 18.15
N HIS A 151 -6.59 -27.72 18.96
CA HIS A 151 -5.78 -27.78 20.16
C HIS A 151 -6.47 -28.75 21.13
N GLY A 152 -6.05 -30.01 21.08
CA GLY A 152 -6.31 -30.99 22.14
C GLY A 152 -5.59 -30.53 23.37
N HIS A 153 -6.31 -30.02 24.35
CA HIS A 153 -5.87 -30.06 25.74
C HIS A 153 -6.03 -31.50 26.19
N GLU A 154 -4.93 -32.22 26.30
CA GLU A 154 -4.84 -33.40 27.14
C GLU A 154 -4.04 -33.06 28.38
N HIS A 155 -4.58 -33.52 29.48
CA HIS A 155 -4.25 -33.38 30.91
C HIS A 155 -2.81 -33.72 31.30
#